data_bbd20e7db73a5c20b9864c939bc6ad86
#
_entry.id   bbd20e7db73a5c20b9864c939bc6ad86
#
_cell.length_a   1.000
_cell.length_b   1.000
_cell.length_c   1.000
_cell.angle_alpha   90.00
_cell.angle_beta   90.00
_cell.angle_gamma   90.00
#
_symmetry.space_group_name_H-M   'P 1'
#
loop_
_entity.id
_entity.type
_entity.pdbx_description
1 polymer ?
#
loop_
_entity_poly.entity_id
_entity_poly.type
_entity_poly.pdbx_seq_one_letter_code
_entity_poly.pdbx_strand_id
1 'polypeptide(L)'
;TSCWDCNSGKSNRELDDNSVVIKQKKQLDLLQENREQMKMMLEWSDELQDIDNEKNRELVKRINKKMFPRVVTEGFEKRFANITKKHVLPDVLEAIEIASDRYLKFDIDGNATEESTNNFVSKIPGVIHNLNVPPIQQKANYIKGICKNRLSYWDPKKGAILLNNYIKALKDYGYVEQQILENLESQLMPK
;
A
#
# COMPACT_ATOMS: atom_id res chain seq x y z
N THR A 1 -54.61 -4.60 -37.84
CA THR A 1 -55.85 -5.41 -37.90
C THR A 1 -55.47 -6.87 -37.78
N SER A 2 -55.67 -7.48 -36.61
CA SER A 2 -55.49 -8.90 -36.41
C SER A 2 -56.67 -9.66 -36.95
N CYS A 3 -56.48 -10.85 -37.54
CA CYS A 3 -57.58 -11.70 -38.00
C CYS A 3 -58.45 -12.15 -36.79
N TRP A 4 -59.68 -12.54 -37.12
CA TRP A 4 -60.69 -12.90 -36.11
C TRP A 4 -60.23 -14.07 -35.22
N ASP A 5 -59.54 -15.07 -35.83
CA ASP A 5 -58.99 -16.23 -35.10
C ASP A 5 -57.81 -15.85 -34.18
N CYS A 6 -57.00 -14.88 -34.54
CA CYS A 6 -55.95 -14.38 -33.66
C CYS A 6 -56.50 -13.53 -32.49
N ASN A 7 -57.64 -12.91 -32.68
CA ASN A 7 -58.26 -12.08 -31.66
C ASN A 7 -59.11 -12.92 -30.68
N SER A 8 -59.81 -13.96 -31.17
CA SER A 8 -60.57 -14.89 -30.31
C SER A 8 -59.64 -15.80 -29.48
N GLY A 9 -58.46 -16.13 -29.98
CA GLY A 9 -57.44 -16.86 -29.20
C GLY A 9 -56.80 -16.03 -28.06
N LYS A 10 -56.92 -14.71 -28.09
CA LYS A 10 -56.42 -13.85 -27.01
C LYS A 10 -57.42 -13.60 -25.87
N SER A 11 -58.74 -13.79 -26.12
CA SER A 11 -59.77 -13.46 -25.17
C SER A 11 -59.97 -14.47 -24.03
N ASN A 12 -59.36 -15.64 -24.08
CA ASN A 12 -59.54 -16.72 -23.06
C ASN A 12 -58.29 -17.04 -22.27
N ARG A 13 -57.21 -16.21 -22.38
CA ARG A 13 -56.16 -16.24 -21.41
C ARG A 13 -56.43 -15.11 -20.38
N GLU A 14 -57.30 -15.38 -19.41
CA GLU A 14 -57.20 -14.75 -18.13
C GLU A 14 -55.78 -14.97 -17.65
N LEU A 15 -54.98 -13.94 -17.66
CA LEU A 15 -53.70 -13.93 -16.92
C LEU A 15 -54.15 -14.23 -15.49
N ASP A 16 -53.86 -15.46 -15.02
CA ASP A 16 -54.18 -15.87 -13.66
C ASP A 16 -53.55 -14.80 -12.74
N ASP A 17 -54.42 -13.95 -12.18
CA ASP A 17 -54.02 -12.81 -11.33
C ASP A 17 -53.08 -13.28 -10.22
N ASN A 18 -53.21 -14.54 -9.79
CA ASN A 18 -52.30 -15.18 -8.86
C ASN A 18 -50.86 -15.31 -9.40
N SER A 19 -50.69 -15.53 -10.70
CA SER A 19 -49.31 -15.66 -11.28
C SER A 19 -48.56 -14.34 -11.29
N VAL A 20 -49.27 -13.23 -11.49
CA VAL A 20 -48.69 -11.87 -11.45
C VAL A 20 -48.35 -11.49 -10.02
N VAL A 21 -49.25 -11.74 -9.09
CA VAL A 21 -49.06 -11.45 -7.65
C VAL A 21 -47.87 -12.28 -7.10
N ILE A 22 -47.76 -13.55 -7.46
CA ILE A 22 -46.64 -14.42 -7.04
C ILE A 22 -45.32 -13.90 -7.59
N LYS A 23 -45.27 -13.47 -8.87
CA LYS A 23 -44.05 -12.87 -9.48
C LYS A 23 -43.69 -11.57 -8.79
N GLN A 24 -44.62 -10.70 -8.52
CA GLN A 24 -44.40 -9.43 -7.80
C GLN A 24 -43.87 -9.69 -6.38
N LYS A 25 -44.48 -10.66 -5.66
CA LYS A 25 -43.99 -11.03 -4.32
C LYS A 25 -42.55 -11.53 -4.35
N LYS A 26 -42.22 -12.43 -5.28
CA LYS A 26 -40.81 -12.90 -5.44
C LYS A 26 -39.86 -11.75 -5.76
N GLN A 27 -40.26 -10.78 -6.57
CA GLN A 27 -39.43 -9.61 -6.86
C GLN A 27 -39.24 -8.73 -5.62
N LEU A 28 -40.30 -8.54 -4.80
CA LEU A 28 -40.19 -7.79 -3.54
C LEU A 28 -39.31 -8.51 -2.53
N ASP A 29 -39.43 -9.83 -2.39
CA ASP A 29 -38.58 -10.63 -1.50
C ASP A 29 -37.11 -10.54 -1.93
N LEU A 30 -36.83 -10.64 -3.23
CA LEU A 30 -35.46 -10.46 -3.77
C LEU A 30 -34.90 -9.07 -3.54
N LEU A 31 -35.74 -8.02 -3.69
CA LEU A 31 -35.33 -6.64 -3.42
C LEU A 31 -35.04 -6.42 -1.94
N GLN A 32 -35.81 -7.03 -1.07
CA GLN A 32 -35.55 -6.95 0.36
C GLN A 32 -34.25 -7.66 0.75
N GLU A 33 -34.04 -8.86 0.24
CA GLU A 33 -32.82 -9.62 0.45
C GLU A 33 -31.57 -8.86 -0.02
N ASN A 34 -31.62 -8.27 -1.22
CA ASN A 34 -30.56 -7.43 -1.74
C ASN A 34 -30.28 -6.19 -0.87
N ARG A 35 -31.32 -5.56 -0.29
CA ARG A 35 -31.16 -4.44 0.63
C ARG A 35 -30.48 -4.85 1.93
N GLU A 36 -30.85 -5.99 2.49
CA GLU A 36 -30.25 -6.52 3.72
C GLU A 36 -28.78 -6.88 3.48
N GLN A 37 -28.46 -7.53 2.35
CA GLN A 37 -27.07 -7.82 1.96
C GLN A 37 -26.24 -6.53 1.79
N MET A 38 -26.79 -5.52 1.11
CA MET A 38 -26.11 -4.23 0.95
C MET A 38 -25.84 -3.58 2.31
N LYS A 39 -26.80 -3.60 3.23
CA LYS A 39 -26.65 -3.03 4.57
C LYS A 39 -25.52 -3.73 5.34
N MET A 40 -25.50 -5.06 5.35
CA MET A 40 -24.44 -5.84 5.98
C MET A 40 -23.05 -5.55 5.36
N MET A 41 -22.98 -5.39 4.04
CA MET A 41 -21.71 -5.03 3.36
C MET A 41 -21.21 -3.64 3.76
N LEU A 42 -22.12 -2.67 3.91
CA LEU A 42 -21.75 -1.32 4.36
C LEU A 42 -21.27 -1.33 5.81
N GLU A 43 -21.98 -2.00 6.72
CA GLU A 43 -21.59 -2.14 8.12
C GLU A 43 -20.20 -2.80 8.22
N TRP A 44 -19.96 -3.87 7.49
CA TRP A 44 -18.65 -4.53 7.44
C TRP A 44 -17.54 -3.63 6.87
N SER A 45 -17.85 -2.84 5.83
CA SER A 45 -16.91 -1.87 5.27
C SER A 45 -16.51 -0.80 6.29
N ASP A 46 -17.49 -0.30 7.08
CA ASP A 46 -17.24 0.69 8.12
C ASP A 46 -16.37 0.10 9.26
N GLU A 47 -16.65 -1.13 9.69
CA GLU A 47 -15.83 -1.83 10.69
C GLU A 47 -14.38 -2.03 10.22
N LEU A 48 -14.17 -2.41 8.95
CA LEU A 48 -12.82 -2.53 8.39
C LEU A 48 -12.09 -1.18 8.37
N GLN A 49 -12.80 -0.10 8.06
CA GLN A 49 -12.22 1.24 8.08
C GLN A 49 -11.85 1.67 9.51
N ASP A 50 -12.63 1.31 10.49
CA ASP A 50 -12.35 1.61 11.90
C ASP A 50 -11.11 0.85 12.40
N ILE A 51 -10.96 -0.42 12.04
CA ILE A 51 -9.75 -1.21 12.32
C ILE A 51 -8.51 -0.56 11.71
N ASP A 52 -8.58 -0.12 10.44
CA ASP A 52 -7.48 0.57 9.78
C ASP A 52 -7.15 1.91 10.45
N ASN A 53 -8.15 2.65 10.91
CA ASN A 53 -7.97 3.90 11.62
C ASN A 53 -7.31 3.67 12.99
N GLU A 54 -7.71 2.64 13.72
CA GLU A 54 -7.10 2.27 15.00
C GLU A 54 -5.64 1.84 14.83
N LYS A 55 -5.37 0.96 13.85
CA LYS A 55 -4.00 0.58 13.47
C LYS A 55 -3.11 1.79 13.20
N ASN A 56 -3.61 2.74 12.41
CA ASN A 56 -2.85 3.95 12.10
C ASN A 56 -2.60 4.81 13.34
N ARG A 57 -3.58 4.97 14.21
CA ARG A 57 -3.42 5.71 15.48
C ARG A 57 -2.32 5.10 16.35
N GLU A 58 -2.30 3.77 16.48
CA GLU A 58 -1.27 3.08 17.27
C GLU A 58 0.13 3.20 16.65
N LEU A 59 0.24 3.11 15.32
CA LEU A 59 1.50 3.32 14.62
C LEU A 59 2.02 4.76 14.79
N VAL A 60 1.15 5.76 14.68
CA VAL A 60 1.49 7.18 14.91
C VAL A 60 1.92 7.41 16.35
N LYS A 61 1.24 6.84 17.34
CA LYS A 61 1.67 6.90 18.75
C LYS A 61 3.07 6.32 18.94
N ARG A 62 3.38 5.18 18.27
CA ARG A 62 4.70 4.57 18.34
C ARG A 62 5.78 5.46 17.71
N ILE A 63 5.50 6.08 16.57
CA ILE A 63 6.40 7.05 15.94
C ILE A 63 6.64 8.25 16.86
N ASN A 64 5.58 8.84 17.40
CA ASN A 64 5.67 9.99 18.31
C ASN A 64 6.46 9.65 19.59
N LYS A 65 6.29 8.44 20.13
CA LYS A 65 7.08 7.98 21.28
C LYS A 65 8.58 7.94 20.99
N LYS A 66 8.97 7.51 19.77
CA LYS A 66 10.39 7.44 19.37
C LYS A 66 11.01 8.82 19.14
N MET A 67 10.24 9.79 18.72
CA MET A 67 10.74 11.14 18.42
C MET A 67 10.40 12.18 19.50
N PHE A 68 10.03 11.72 20.70
CA PHE A 68 9.72 12.62 21.82
C PHE A 68 10.83 13.67 22.04
N PRO A 69 10.47 14.93 22.36
CA PRO A 69 9.14 15.48 22.64
C PRO A 69 8.35 15.92 21.40
N ARG A 70 8.82 15.65 20.20
CA ARG A 70 8.20 16.06 18.95
C ARG A 70 7.09 15.10 18.55
N VAL A 71 6.16 15.59 17.74
CA VAL A 71 5.05 14.80 17.19
C VAL A 71 4.98 14.99 15.68
N VAL A 72 4.42 14.00 14.98
CA VAL A 72 4.19 14.10 13.55
C VAL A 72 3.10 15.11 13.22
N THR A 73 3.13 15.64 12.01
CA THR A 73 2.11 16.56 11.50
C THR A 73 0.90 15.80 10.97
N GLU A 74 -0.29 16.42 11.01
CA GLU A 74 -1.51 15.85 10.42
C GLU A 74 -1.34 15.47 8.94
N GLY A 75 -0.58 16.28 8.19
CA GLY A 75 -0.27 15.97 6.78
C GLY A 75 0.56 14.71 6.60
N PHE A 76 1.43 14.36 7.56
CA PHE A 76 2.13 13.09 7.56
C PHE A 76 1.16 11.95 7.90
N GLU A 77 0.33 12.09 8.93
CA GLU A 77 -0.62 11.06 9.36
C GLU A 77 -1.53 10.61 8.21
N LYS A 78 -2.09 11.56 7.46
CA LYS A 78 -2.94 11.28 6.29
C LYS A 78 -2.18 10.52 5.19
N ARG A 79 -0.94 10.91 4.90
CA ARG A 79 -0.11 10.21 3.90
C ARG A 79 0.31 8.83 4.39
N PHE A 80 0.65 8.72 5.66
CA PHE A 80 1.07 7.47 6.28
C PHE A 80 -0.07 6.45 6.31
N ALA A 81 -1.30 6.86 6.62
CA ALA A 81 -2.49 6.02 6.55
C ALA A 81 -2.70 5.40 5.16
N ASN A 82 -2.44 6.16 4.08
CA ASN A 82 -2.52 5.63 2.72
C ASN A 82 -1.41 4.63 2.38
N ILE A 83 -0.26 4.73 3.03
CA ILE A 83 0.85 3.81 2.85
C ILE A 83 0.57 2.51 3.61
N THR A 84 0.14 2.61 4.87
CA THR A 84 -0.13 1.46 5.74
C THR A 84 -1.27 0.56 5.24
N LYS A 85 -2.22 1.12 4.48
CA LYS A 85 -3.27 0.33 3.80
C LYS A 85 -2.72 -0.65 2.75
N LYS A 86 -1.54 -0.38 2.19
CA LYS A 86 -0.94 -1.16 1.09
C LYS A 86 0.10 -2.17 1.56
N HIS A 87 0.44 -2.15 2.85
CA HIS A 87 1.51 -2.96 3.42
C HIS A 87 1.03 -3.70 4.67
N VAL A 88 1.59 -4.88 4.91
CA VAL A 88 1.27 -5.65 6.10
C VAL A 88 1.88 -5.01 7.34
N LEU A 89 1.21 -5.12 8.47
CA LEU A 89 1.61 -4.47 9.71
C LEU A 89 3.04 -4.80 10.18
N PRO A 90 3.52 -6.05 10.10
CA PRO A 90 4.90 -6.37 10.47
C PRO A 90 5.94 -5.58 9.70
N ASP A 91 5.80 -5.43 8.36
CA ASP A 91 6.75 -4.68 7.53
C ASP A 91 6.78 -3.19 7.90
N VAL A 92 5.60 -2.63 8.23
CA VAL A 92 5.50 -1.23 8.66
C VAL A 92 6.19 -1.02 10.02
N LEU A 93 6.00 -1.95 10.95
CA LEU A 93 6.67 -1.90 12.26
C LEU A 93 8.19 -2.05 12.11
N GLU A 94 8.65 -3.01 11.33
CA GLU A 94 10.08 -3.20 11.03
C GLU A 94 10.69 -1.96 10.39
N ALA A 95 9.99 -1.35 9.42
CA ALA A 95 10.45 -0.13 8.78
C ALA A 95 10.58 1.06 9.75
N ILE A 96 9.66 1.18 10.71
CA ILE A 96 9.74 2.21 11.76
C ILE A 96 10.98 1.97 12.63
N GLU A 97 11.27 0.73 13.02
CA GLU A 97 12.47 0.39 13.81
C GLU A 97 13.74 0.72 13.01
N ILE A 98 13.88 0.19 11.79
CA ILE A 98 15.04 0.45 10.92
C ILE A 98 15.23 1.96 10.68
N ALA A 99 14.15 2.69 10.42
CA ALA A 99 14.23 4.12 10.19
C ALA A 99 14.63 4.88 11.47
N SER A 100 14.14 4.47 12.64
CA SER A 100 14.50 5.08 13.91
C SER A 100 16.00 4.92 14.20
N ASP A 101 16.52 3.70 14.05
CA ASP A 101 17.92 3.38 14.33
C ASP A 101 18.90 4.08 13.37
N ARG A 102 18.49 4.30 12.13
CA ARG A 102 19.34 4.91 11.11
C ARG A 102 19.31 6.44 11.08
N TYR A 103 18.18 7.04 11.41
CA TYR A 103 17.97 8.48 11.15
C TYR A 103 17.71 9.31 12.39
N LEU A 104 17.27 8.73 13.53
CA LEU A 104 17.11 9.49 14.75
C LEU A 104 18.46 9.75 15.40
N LYS A 105 18.65 11.00 15.79
CA LYS A 105 19.77 11.46 16.63
C LYS A 105 19.20 12.20 17.83
N PHE A 106 19.80 11.97 18.96
CA PHE A 106 19.36 12.54 20.22
C PHE A 106 20.38 13.59 20.67
N ASP A 107 19.90 14.64 21.32
CA ASP A 107 20.73 15.64 21.98
C ASP A 107 21.24 15.14 23.36
N ILE A 108 21.94 16.02 24.07
CA ILE A 108 22.53 15.71 25.37
C ILE A 108 21.43 15.41 26.41
N ASP A 109 20.24 15.97 26.25
CA ASP A 109 19.09 15.78 27.13
C ASP A 109 18.25 14.54 26.76
N GLY A 110 18.67 13.79 25.73
CA GLY A 110 17.98 12.59 25.26
C GLY A 110 16.76 12.89 24.36
N ASN A 111 16.59 14.12 23.91
CA ASN A 111 15.50 14.50 23.03
C ASN A 111 15.91 14.34 21.55
N ALA A 112 14.98 13.89 20.71
CA ALA A 112 15.23 13.80 19.28
C ALA A 112 15.41 15.20 18.66
N THR A 113 16.47 15.38 17.87
CA THR A 113 16.75 16.66 17.21
C THR A 113 15.76 16.91 16.06
N GLU A 114 15.48 18.16 15.74
CA GLU A 114 14.50 18.53 14.71
C GLU A 114 14.87 17.97 13.32
N GLU A 115 16.12 18.14 12.94
CA GLU A 115 16.61 17.65 11.67
C GLU A 115 16.47 16.12 11.56
N SER A 116 16.82 15.40 12.63
CA SER A 116 16.75 13.94 12.65
C SER A 116 15.31 13.42 12.63
N THR A 117 14.37 14.10 13.31
CA THR A 117 12.94 13.72 13.27
C THR A 117 12.34 13.94 11.90
N ASN A 118 12.67 15.03 11.21
CA ASN A 118 12.24 15.28 9.84
C ASN A 118 12.81 14.22 8.87
N ASN A 119 14.08 13.88 9.03
CA ASN A 119 14.71 12.81 8.26
C ASN A 119 14.05 11.46 8.54
N PHE A 120 13.88 11.07 9.80
CA PHE A 120 13.22 9.85 10.22
C PHE A 120 11.85 9.69 9.55
N VAL A 121 10.96 10.65 9.76
CA VAL A 121 9.58 10.65 9.26
C VAL A 121 9.55 10.58 7.72
N SER A 122 10.43 11.34 7.04
CA SER A 122 10.48 11.36 5.57
C SER A 122 10.99 10.07 4.95
N LYS A 123 11.78 9.27 5.69
CA LYS A 123 12.41 8.03 5.20
C LYS A 123 11.58 6.77 5.45
N ILE A 124 10.64 6.77 6.40
CA ILE A 124 9.77 5.61 6.69
C ILE A 124 9.13 5.04 5.41
N PRO A 125 8.47 5.83 4.53
CA PRO A 125 7.85 5.28 3.32
C PRO A 125 8.84 4.57 2.39
N GLY A 126 10.05 5.13 2.27
CA GLY A 126 11.12 4.54 1.46
C GLY A 126 11.64 3.22 2.03
N VAL A 127 11.73 3.10 3.35
CA VAL A 127 12.14 1.87 4.04
C VAL A 127 11.08 0.79 3.86
N ILE A 128 9.79 1.11 4.07
CA ILE A 128 8.67 0.18 3.84
C ILE A 128 8.71 -0.37 2.40
N HIS A 129 8.84 0.53 1.43
CA HIS A 129 8.93 0.12 0.02
C HIS A 129 10.14 -0.79 -0.22
N ASN A 130 11.28 -0.48 0.39
CA ASN A 130 12.51 -1.23 0.18
C ASN A 130 12.47 -2.64 0.80
N LEU A 131 11.78 -2.84 1.94
CA LEU A 131 11.61 -4.16 2.55
C LEU A 131 10.82 -5.12 1.65
N ASN A 132 9.92 -4.60 0.82
CA ASN A 132 9.04 -5.38 -0.06
C ASN A 132 9.62 -5.65 -1.46
N VAL A 133 10.90 -5.34 -1.71
CA VAL A 133 11.55 -5.63 -2.99
C VAL A 133 12.66 -6.69 -2.82
N PRO A 134 13.01 -7.45 -3.90
CA PRO A 134 14.06 -8.46 -3.83
C PRO A 134 15.41 -7.91 -3.35
N PRO A 135 16.26 -8.72 -2.69
CA PRO A 135 17.54 -8.27 -2.10
C PRO A 135 18.45 -7.53 -3.08
N ILE A 136 18.57 -8.00 -4.31
CA ILE A 136 19.34 -7.32 -5.37
C ILE A 136 18.80 -5.90 -5.61
N GLN A 137 17.49 -5.74 -5.66
CA GLN A 137 16.88 -4.44 -5.87
C GLN A 137 17.01 -3.52 -4.63
N GLN A 138 16.96 -4.08 -3.43
CA GLN A 138 17.26 -3.35 -2.20
C GLN A 138 18.67 -2.77 -2.25
N LYS A 139 19.67 -3.60 -2.64
CA LYS A 139 21.07 -3.18 -2.78
C LYS A 139 21.22 -2.11 -3.87
N ALA A 140 20.55 -2.29 -5.01
CA ALA A 140 20.55 -1.31 -6.10
C ALA A 140 19.96 0.03 -5.65
N ASN A 141 18.87 0.03 -4.88
CA ASN A 141 18.26 1.24 -4.34
C ASN A 141 19.19 1.95 -3.35
N TYR A 142 19.90 1.19 -2.53
CA TYR A 142 20.90 1.71 -1.59
C TYR A 142 22.06 2.39 -2.33
N ILE A 143 22.62 1.75 -3.36
CA ILE A 143 23.69 2.30 -4.21
C ILE A 143 23.24 3.60 -4.88
N LYS A 144 22.03 3.64 -5.45
CA LYS A 144 21.45 4.86 -6.02
C LYS A 144 21.37 6.00 -5.01
N GLY A 145 21.02 5.68 -3.76
CA GLY A 145 21.00 6.64 -2.67
C GLY A 145 22.38 7.21 -2.34
N ILE A 146 23.40 6.36 -2.27
CA ILE A 146 24.81 6.79 -2.06
C ILE A 146 25.28 7.68 -3.20
N CYS A 147 25.07 7.27 -4.45
CA CYS A 147 25.48 8.04 -5.61
C CYS A 147 24.83 9.43 -5.62
N LYS A 148 23.53 9.52 -5.31
CA LYS A 148 22.83 10.79 -5.21
C LYS A 148 23.43 11.72 -4.15
N ASN A 149 23.89 11.18 -3.03
CA ASN A 149 24.40 11.98 -1.91
C ASN A 149 25.88 12.36 -2.03
N ARG A 150 26.66 11.56 -2.77
CA ARG A 150 28.13 11.74 -2.84
C ARG A 150 28.64 12.34 -4.15
N LEU A 151 27.90 12.14 -5.25
CA LEU A 151 28.30 12.67 -6.55
C LEU A 151 27.75 14.10 -6.71
N SER A 152 28.63 15.02 -7.12
CA SER A 152 28.24 16.40 -7.42
C SER A 152 27.25 16.52 -8.57
N TYR A 153 27.28 15.56 -9.50
CA TYR A 153 26.31 15.41 -10.58
C TYR A 153 25.78 13.97 -10.61
N TRP A 154 24.50 13.81 -10.44
CA TRP A 154 23.81 12.52 -10.52
C TRP A 154 22.49 12.65 -11.29
N ASP A 155 22.41 11.93 -12.43
CA ASP A 155 21.17 11.75 -13.17
C ASP A 155 20.46 10.48 -12.68
N PRO A 156 19.34 10.58 -11.95
CA PRO A 156 18.67 9.41 -11.37
C PRO A 156 18.17 8.41 -12.42
N LYS A 157 17.77 8.90 -13.61
CA LYS A 157 17.25 8.04 -14.69
C LYS A 157 18.39 7.25 -15.34
N LYS A 158 19.45 7.95 -15.74
CA LYS A 158 20.65 7.30 -16.34
C LYS A 158 21.31 6.34 -15.37
N GLY A 159 21.50 6.74 -14.13
CA GLY A 159 22.07 5.90 -13.09
C GLY A 159 21.26 4.64 -12.82
N ALA A 160 19.93 4.72 -12.79
CA ALA A 160 19.06 3.55 -12.64
C ALA A 160 19.19 2.60 -13.85
N ILE A 161 19.23 3.13 -15.08
CA ILE A 161 19.40 2.32 -16.30
C ILE A 161 20.74 1.59 -16.29
N LEU A 162 21.82 2.31 -16.02
CA LEU A 162 23.16 1.72 -15.97
C LEU A 162 23.27 0.61 -14.93
N LEU A 163 22.76 0.84 -13.73
CA LEU A 163 22.78 -0.15 -12.66
C LEU A 163 21.94 -1.39 -13.00
N ASN A 164 20.75 -1.19 -13.58
CA ASN A 164 19.91 -2.31 -14.00
C ASN A 164 20.56 -3.11 -15.14
N ASN A 165 21.20 -2.44 -16.11
CA ASN A 165 21.93 -3.11 -17.18
C ASN A 165 23.13 -3.90 -16.65
N TYR A 166 23.83 -3.36 -15.65
CA TYR A 166 24.94 -4.07 -14.99
C TYR A 166 24.43 -5.34 -14.27
N ILE A 167 23.37 -5.23 -13.49
CA ILE A 167 22.73 -6.38 -12.82
C ILE A 167 22.26 -7.42 -13.84
N LYS A 168 21.67 -6.97 -14.95
CA LYS A 168 21.23 -7.86 -16.02
C LYS A 168 22.42 -8.59 -16.65
N ALA A 169 23.49 -7.89 -16.98
CA ALA A 169 24.71 -8.49 -17.53
C ALA A 169 25.29 -9.58 -16.60
N LEU A 170 25.35 -9.33 -15.28
CA LEU A 170 25.81 -10.34 -14.32
C LEU A 170 24.92 -11.58 -14.34
N LYS A 171 23.59 -11.42 -14.43
CA LYS A 171 22.65 -12.54 -14.56
C LYS A 171 22.83 -13.31 -15.86
N ASP A 172 23.03 -12.61 -16.97
CA ASP A 172 23.25 -13.20 -18.30
C ASP A 172 24.59 -13.97 -18.34
N TYR A 173 25.61 -13.57 -17.55
CA TYR A 173 26.86 -14.32 -17.34
C TYR A 173 26.73 -15.52 -16.38
N GLY A 174 25.52 -15.76 -15.82
CA GLY A 174 25.26 -16.91 -14.96
C GLY A 174 25.62 -16.71 -13.49
N TYR A 175 25.86 -15.48 -13.04
CA TYR A 175 26.07 -15.19 -11.62
C TYR A 175 24.77 -15.45 -10.81
N VAL A 176 24.92 -16.18 -9.70
CA VAL A 176 23.82 -16.38 -8.76
C VAL A 176 23.61 -15.15 -7.89
N GLU A 177 22.44 -15.06 -7.24
CA GLU A 177 22.02 -13.88 -6.46
C GLU A 177 23.07 -13.43 -5.45
N GLN A 178 23.66 -14.36 -4.70
CA GLN A 178 24.69 -14.06 -3.71
C GLN A 178 25.93 -13.39 -4.34
N GLN A 179 26.39 -13.90 -5.46
CA GLN A 179 27.53 -13.34 -6.18
C GLN A 179 27.24 -11.95 -6.76
N ILE A 180 26.00 -11.72 -7.20
CA ILE A 180 25.59 -10.39 -7.67
C ILE A 180 25.61 -9.39 -6.51
N LEU A 181 25.11 -9.77 -5.34
CA LEU A 181 25.13 -8.91 -4.14
C LEU A 181 26.56 -8.57 -3.73
N GLU A 182 27.46 -9.54 -3.72
CA GLU A 182 28.90 -9.35 -3.42
C GLU A 182 29.58 -8.43 -4.44
N ASN A 183 29.29 -8.61 -5.73
CA ASN A 183 29.80 -7.71 -6.79
C ASN A 183 29.30 -6.28 -6.61
N LEU A 184 28.02 -6.09 -6.35
CA LEU A 184 27.46 -4.76 -6.10
C LEU A 184 28.10 -4.09 -4.88
N GLU A 185 28.44 -4.88 -3.86
CA GLU A 185 29.08 -4.37 -2.65
C GLU A 185 30.55 -4.01 -2.88
N SER A 186 31.32 -4.90 -3.50
CA SER A 186 32.76 -4.74 -3.68
C SER A 186 33.11 -3.70 -4.75
N GLN A 187 32.34 -3.60 -5.83
CA GLN A 187 32.67 -2.78 -6.99
C GLN A 187 32.00 -1.40 -6.99
N LEU A 188 30.81 -1.28 -6.43
CA LEU A 188 30.01 -0.05 -6.52
C LEU A 188 29.82 0.68 -5.20
N MET A 189 30.22 0.07 -4.07
CA MET A 189 30.21 0.77 -2.79
C MET A 189 31.59 1.40 -2.54
N PRO A 190 31.68 2.74 -2.49
CA PRO A 190 32.93 3.40 -2.13
C PRO A 190 33.29 3.04 -0.68
N LYS A 191 34.53 2.66 -0.49
CA LYS A 191 35.17 2.43 0.82
C LYS A 191 35.16 3.73 1.65
#